data_8b9b193b3d3767f2a46fcf846a69fd2a
#
_entry.id   8b9b193b3d3767f2a46fcf846a69fd2a
#
_cell.length_a   1.000
_cell.length_b   1.000
_cell.length_c   1.000
_cell.angle_alpha   90.00
_cell.angle_beta   90.00
_cell.angle_gamma   90.00
#
_symmetry.space_group_name_H-M   'P 1'
#
loop_
_entity.id
_entity.type
_entity.pdbx_description
1 polymer ?
#
loop_
_entity_poly.entity_id
_entity_poly.type
_entity_poly.pdbx_seq_one_letter_code
_entity_poly.pdbx_strand_id
1 'polypeptide(L)'
;MFPDTTRIQMLVDKVQDFLGGWLEQKLKAIHPNGYWQSAVLAALDERQRKIVKEDGSSCPQELDLPMQVSVFRYNWPSLLETFHLNRQLYNDAVAVKQIRNKYDHKKRNAVIDWERYHHDIETIYLFLNFYKEKPIKFVLSSFY
;
A
#
# COMPACT_ATOMS: atom_id res chain seq x y z
N MET A 1 -1.73 -27.60 13.31
CA MET A 1 -2.63 -26.69 12.61
C MET A 1 -1.89 -25.39 12.28
N PHE A 2 -2.07 -24.89 11.08
CA PHE A 2 -1.44 -23.65 10.64
C PHE A 2 -2.45 -22.51 10.71
N PRO A 3 -1.99 -21.27 11.01
CA PRO A 3 -2.86 -20.11 10.94
C PRO A 3 -3.44 -19.94 9.54
N ASP A 4 -4.67 -19.42 9.47
CA ASP A 4 -5.35 -19.18 8.20
C ASP A 4 -4.82 -17.90 7.57
N THR A 5 -4.00 -18.06 6.53
CA THR A 5 -3.41 -16.93 5.81
C THR A 5 -4.41 -16.22 4.90
N THR A 6 -5.58 -16.82 4.66
CA THR A 6 -6.65 -16.20 3.88
C THR A 6 -7.11 -14.90 4.53
N ARG A 7 -7.17 -14.86 5.86
CA ARG A 7 -7.57 -13.66 6.59
C ARG A 7 -6.55 -12.53 6.40
N ILE A 8 -5.26 -12.87 6.42
CA ILE A 8 -4.19 -11.90 6.13
C ILE A 8 -4.39 -11.33 4.73
N GLN A 9 -4.63 -12.20 3.73
CA GLN A 9 -4.80 -11.77 2.34
C GLN A 9 -6.02 -10.86 2.19
N MET A 10 -7.14 -11.20 2.83
CA MET A 10 -8.34 -10.38 2.77
C MET A 10 -8.09 -8.98 3.35
N LEU A 11 -7.35 -8.90 4.46
CA LEU A 11 -7.04 -7.63 5.09
C LEU A 11 -6.05 -6.81 4.24
N VAL A 12 -5.06 -7.48 3.66
CA VAL A 12 -4.10 -6.83 2.74
C VAL A 12 -4.84 -6.26 1.52
N ASP A 13 -5.81 -7.00 0.98
CA ASP A 13 -6.61 -6.52 -0.15
C ASP A 13 -7.34 -5.22 0.19
N LYS A 14 -7.84 -5.11 1.42
CA LYS A 14 -8.50 -3.87 1.88
C LYS A 14 -7.51 -2.71 2.00
N VAL A 15 -6.30 -2.97 2.48
CA VAL A 15 -5.25 -1.96 2.53
C VAL A 15 -4.86 -1.52 1.13
N GLN A 16 -4.71 -2.47 0.22
CA GLN A 16 -4.38 -2.20 -1.18
C GLN A 16 -5.43 -1.33 -1.84
N ASP A 17 -6.70 -1.62 -1.61
CA ASP A 17 -7.81 -0.85 -2.14
C ASP A 17 -7.80 0.59 -1.59
N PHE A 18 -7.62 0.74 -0.29
CA PHE A 18 -7.53 2.05 0.35
C PHE A 18 -6.32 2.85 -0.17
N LEU A 19 -5.14 2.25 -0.13
CA LEU A 19 -3.91 2.95 -0.52
C LEU A 19 -3.92 3.31 -2.00
N GLY A 20 -4.43 2.42 -2.84
CA GLY A 20 -4.58 2.68 -4.27
C GLY A 20 -5.46 3.89 -4.53
N GLY A 21 -6.60 3.97 -3.85
CA GLY A 21 -7.52 5.11 -3.97
C GLY A 21 -6.90 6.41 -3.49
N TRP A 22 -6.18 6.35 -2.37
CA TRP A 22 -5.47 7.49 -1.81
C TRP A 22 -4.41 8.00 -2.79
N LEU A 23 -3.59 7.08 -3.33
CA LEU A 23 -2.55 7.44 -4.30
C LEU A 23 -3.15 8.05 -5.56
N GLU A 24 -4.21 7.44 -6.09
CA GLU A 24 -4.86 7.97 -7.29
C GLU A 24 -5.31 9.41 -7.08
N GLN A 25 -5.99 9.67 -5.98
CA GLN A 25 -6.49 11.00 -5.67
C GLN A 25 -5.36 12.02 -5.56
N LYS A 26 -4.31 11.68 -4.81
CA LYS A 26 -3.19 12.59 -4.57
C LYS A 26 -2.34 12.81 -5.82
N LEU A 27 -2.07 11.75 -6.56
CA LEU A 27 -1.24 11.86 -7.76
C LEU A 27 -1.95 12.61 -8.88
N LYS A 28 -3.25 12.45 -9.03
CA LYS A 28 -4.02 13.24 -9.99
C LYS A 28 -4.01 14.72 -9.65
N ALA A 29 -3.99 15.06 -8.37
CA ALA A 29 -3.91 16.46 -7.94
C ALA A 29 -2.55 17.08 -8.28
N ILE A 30 -1.46 16.31 -8.16
CA ILE A 30 -0.11 16.78 -8.49
C ILE A 30 0.12 16.80 -10.02
N HIS A 31 -0.38 15.79 -10.71
CA HIS A 31 -0.22 15.60 -12.15
C HIS A 31 -1.60 15.54 -12.81
N PRO A 32 -2.24 16.70 -13.06
CA PRO A 32 -3.58 16.71 -13.67
C PRO A 32 -3.63 16.00 -15.03
N ASN A 33 -2.51 15.99 -15.75
CA ASN A 33 -2.41 15.33 -17.04
C ASN A 33 -1.32 14.27 -16.98
N GLY A 34 -1.67 13.02 -17.26
CA GLY A 34 -0.69 11.97 -17.42
C GLY A 34 -0.10 11.42 -16.13
N TYR A 35 -0.84 11.45 -15.02
CA TYR A 35 -0.34 10.93 -13.73
C TYR A 35 0.07 9.45 -13.84
N TRP A 36 -0.64 8.68 -14.66
CA TRP A 36 -0.34 7.25 -14.83
C TRP A 36 1.07 7.05 -15.37
N GLN A 37 1.44 7.79 -16.40
CA GLN A 37 2.77 7.71 -17.00
C GLN A 37 3.84 8.32 -16.09
N SER A 38 3.60 9.53 -15.63
CA SER A 38 4.62 10.32 -14.95
C SER A 38 4.83 9.93 -13.50
N ALA A 39 3.80 9.47 -12.82
CA ALA A 39 3.86 9.19 -11.39
C ALA A 39 3.78 7.70 -11.07
N VAL A 40 3.03 6.92 -11.81
CA VAL A 40 2.84 5.50 -11.52
C VAL A 40 3.85 4.65 -12.29
N LEU A 41 3.80 4.66 -13.61
CA LEU A 41 4.70 3.82 -14.42
C LEU A 41 6.15 4.21 -14.21
N ALA A 42 6.43 5.50 -14.06
CA ALA A 42 7.79 5.97 -13.80
C ALA A 42 8.38 5.44 -12.49
N ALA A 43 7.53 5.11 -11.53
CA ALA A 43 7.94 4.58 -10.24
C ALA A 43 8.25 3.09 -10.26
N LEU A 44 7.86 2.39 -11.31
CA LEU A 44 7.98 0.94 -11.41
C LEU A 44 9.21 0.56 -12.25
N ASP A 45 9.79 -0.58 -11.95
CA ASP A 45 10.88 -1.11 -12.77
C ASP A 45 10.32 -1.74 -14.05
N GLU A 46 11.22 -2.14 -14.95
CA GLU A 46 10.84 -2.71 -16.24
C GLU A 46 9.97 -3.95 -16.11
N ARG A 47 10.32 -4.84 -15.19
CA ARG A 47 9.57 -6.07 -14.94
C ARG A 47 8.16 -5.76 -14.44
N GLN A 48 8.05 -4.83 -13.51
CA GLN A 48 6.75 -4.42 -12.96
C GLN A 48 5.89 -3.76 -14.01
N ARG A 49 6.47 -2.89 -14.85
CA ARG A 49 5.73 -2.26 -15.95
C ARG A 49 5.20 -3.28 -16.93
N LYS A 50 5.95 -4.34 -17.19
CA LYS A 50 5.51 -5.42 -18.07
C LYS A 50 4.30 -6.14 -17.49
N ILE A 51 4.34 -6.46 -16.19
CA ILE A 51 3.23 -7.10 -15.49
C ILE A 51 1.98 -6.22 -15.56
N VAL A 52 2.13 -4.94 -15.28
CA VAL A 52 1.03 -3.97 -15.31
C VAL A 52 0.38 -3.94 -16.70
N LYS A 53 1.21 -3.92 -17.73
CA LYS A 53 0.73 -3.91 -19.12
C LYS A 53 -0.02 -5.20 -19.47
N GLU A 54 0.53 -6.35 -19.08
CA GLU A 54 -0.10 -7.65 -19.36
C GLU A 54 -1.43 -7.79 -18.61
N ASP A 55 -1.50 -7.28 -17.39
CA ASP A 55 -2.73 -7.34 -16.58
C ASP A 55 -3.76 -6.30 -17.00
N GLY A 56 -3.37 -5.34 -17.83
CA GLY A 56 -4.27 -4.27 -18.26
C GLY A 56 -4.62 -3.29 -17.14
N SER A 57 -3.74 -3.16 -16.14
CA SER A 57 -4.00 -2.25 -15.02
C SER A 57 -3.97 -0.80 -15.47
N SER A 58 -4.91 0.00 -14.98
CA SER A 58 -5.08 1.39 -15.37
C SER A 58 -5.24 2.35 -14.19
N CYS A 59 -5.24 1.83 -12.96
CA CYS A 59 -5.35 2.65 -11.75
C CYS A 59 -4.53 2.02 -10.63
N PRO A 60 -4.11 2.82 -9.63
CA PRO A 60 -3.28 2.31 -8.54
C PRO A 60 -3.93 1.21 -7.71
N GLN A 61 -5.27 1.16 -7.63
CA GLN A 61 -5.98 0.11 -6.90
C GLN A 61 -5.73 -1.29 -7.48
N GLU A 62 -5.39 -1.36 -8.76
CA GLU A 62 -5.14 -2.63 -9.45
C GLU A 62 -3.70 -3.12 -9.29
N LEU A 63 -2.82 -2.31 -8.69
CA LEU A 63 -1.45 -2.71 -8.39
C LEU A 63 -1.41 -3.48 -7.09
N ASP A 64 -0.47 -4.42 -6.97
CA ASP A 64 -0.26 -5.08 -5.69
C ASP A 64 0.37 -4.10 -4.67
N LEU A 65 0.34 -4.47 -3.41
CA LEU A 65 0.80 -3.58 -2.35
C LEU A 65 2.29 -3.21 -2.49
N PRO A 66 3.21 -4.13 -2.85
CA PRO A 66 4.59 -3.75 -3.08
C PRO A 66 4.76 -2.69 -4.18
N MET A 67 4.01 -2.80 -5.27
CA MET A 67 4.03 -1.80 -6.33
C MET A 67 3.49 -0.46 -5.84
N GLN A 68 2.40 -0.49 -5.08
CA GLN A 68 1.82 0.73 -4.49
C GLN A 68 2.82 1.43 -3.58
N VAL A 69 3.55 0.68 -2.76
CA VAL A 69 4.58 1.26 -1.89
C VAL A 69 5.71 1.87 -2.72
N SER A 70 6.10 1.23 -3.82
CA SER A 70 7.09 1.79 -4.74
C SER A 70 6.63 3.11 -5.35
N VAL A 71 5.37 3.17 -5.77
CA VAL A 71 4.76 4.40 -6.29
C VAL A 71 4.75 5.49 -5.21
N PHE A 72 4.39 5.14 -4.00
CA PHE A 72 4.36 6.05 -2.87
C PHE A 72 5.76 6.62 -2.61
N ARG A 73 6.76 5.75 -2.54
CA ARG A 73 8.15 6.15 -2.27
C ARG A 73 8.71 7.06 -3.36
N TYR A 74 8.47 6.70 -4.62
CA TYR A 74 8.95 7.48 -5.75
C TYR A 74 8.40 8.90 -5.73
N ASN A 75 7.13 9.03 -5.37
CA ASN A 75 6.45 10.32 -5.38
C ASN A 75 6.51 11.05 -4.03
N TRP A 76 7.21 10.49 -3.06
CA TRP A 76 7.25 11.05 -1.70
C TRP A 76 7.66 12.52 -1.67
N PRO A 77 8.73 12.95 -2.37
CA PRO A 77 9.11 14.37 -2.30
C PRO A 77 8.00 15.30 -2.76
N SER A 78 7.32 14.96 -3.86
CA SER A 78 6.21 15.78 -4.37
C SER A 78 4.99 15.75 -3.45
N LEU A 79 4.70 14.58 -2.89
CA LEU A 79 3.58 14.43 -1.93
C LEU A 79 3.85 15.23 -0.67
N LEU A 80 5.07 15.16 -0.15
CA LEU A 80 5.47 15.89 1.04
C LEU A 80 5.37 17.39 0.81
N GLU A 81 5.90 17.88 -0.30
CA GLU A 81 5.90 19.31 -0.62
C GLU A 81 4.47 19.84 -0.82
N THR A 82 3.64 19.09 -1.55
CA THR A 82 2.30 19.54 -1.91
C THR A 82 1.31 19.44 -0.75
N PHE A 83 1.37 18.36 0.01
CA PHE A 83 0.37 18.06 1.05
C PHE A 83 0.91 18.16 2.48
N HIS A 84 2.20 18.44 2.63
CA HIS A 84 2.85 18.60 3.95
C HIS A 84 2.61 17.40 4.88
N LEU A 85 2.65 16.19 4.32
CA LEU A 85 2.37 14.97 5.07
C LEU A 85 3.51 14.64 6.02
N ASN A 86 3.18 14.04 7.17
CA ASN A 86 4.19 13.37 7.96
C ASN A 86 4.41 11.96 7.37
N ARG A 87 5.48 11.30 7.82
CA ARG A 87 5.90 10.04 7.23
C ARG A 87 5.14 8.82 7.76
N GLN A 88 4.20 9.02 8.69
CA GLN A 88 3.54 7.90 9.38
C GLN A 88 2.77 6.98 8.42
N LEU A 89 1.99 7.54 7.51
CA LEU A 89 1.25 6.73 6.55
C LEU A 89 2.18 5.86 5.71
N TYR A 90 3.28 6.45 5.23
CA TYR A 90 4.26 5.72 4.44
C TYR A 90 4.87 4.57 5.26
N ASN A 91 5.31 4.86 6.48
CA ASN A 91 5.92 3.85 7.34
C ASN A 91 4.95 2.72 7.66
N ASP A 92 3.69 3.04 7.91
CA ASP A 92 2.66 2.05 8.21
C ASP A 92 2.33 1.20 6.97
N ALA A 93 2.31 1.80 5.79
CA ALA A 93 2.11 1.07 4.55
C ALA A 93 3.26 0.09 4.29
N VAL A 94 4.49 0.51 4.58
CA VAL A 94 5.66 -0.37 4.47
C VAL A 94 5.54 -1.56 5.43
N ALA A 95 5.07 -1.31 6.66
CA ALA A 95 4.88 -2.38 7.64
C ALA A 95 3.87 -3.42 7.14
N VAL A 96 2.75 -2.98 6.56
CA VAL A 96 1.76 -3.90 6.00
C VAL A 96 2.33 -4.65 4.80
N LYS A 97 3.11 -3.97 3.95
CA LYS A 97 3.78 -4.63 2.82
C LYS A 97 4.71 -5.75 3.30
N GLN A 98 5.47 -5.51 4.36
CA GLN A 98 6.36 -6.52 4.93
C GLN A 98 5.58 -7.73 5.44
N ILE A 99 4.45 -7.50 6.07
CA ILE A 99 3.56 -8.58 6.51
C ILE A 99 3.06 -9.37 5.29
N ARG A 100 2.55 -8.68 4.29
CA ARG A 100 2.08 -9.30 3.04
C ARG A 100 3.17 -10.18 2.42
N ASN A 101 4.39 -9.67 2.31
CA ASN A 101 5.48 -10.40 1.69
C ASN A 101 5.84 -11.65 2.48
N LYS A 102 5.82 -11.57 3.80
CA LYS A 102 6.11 -12.70 4.67
C LYS A 102 5.16 -13.87 4.43
N TYR A 103 3.87 -13.59 4.28
CA TYR A 103 2.87 -14.65 4.08
C TYR A 103 2.74 -15.07 2.63
N ASP A 104 3.01 -14.18 1.70
CA ASP A 104 2.94 -14.48 0.26
C ASP A 104 4.07 -15.40 -0.18
N HIS A 105 5.28 -15.20 0.35
CA HIS A 105 6.46 -15.99 -0.02
C HIS A 105 6.70 -17.18 0.91
N LYS A 106 5.75 -17.49 1.75
CA LYS A 106 5.88 -18.53 2.72
C LYS A 106 6.00 -19.90 2.06
N LYS A 107 7.00 -20.69 2.45
CA LYS A 107 7.13 -22.06 2.03
C LYS A 107 6.14 -22.92 2.81
N ARG A 108 5.64 -24.00 2.17
CA ARG A 108 4.66 -24.89 2.78
C ARG A 108 5.05 -25.42 4.16
N ASN A 109 6.36 -25.61 4.40
CA ASN A 109 6.86 -26.16 5.64
C ASN A 109 7.25 -25.12 6.66
N ALA A 110 7.01 -23.83 6.39
CA ALA A 110 7.33 -22.78 7.33
C ALA A 110 6.37 -22.84 8.50
N VAL A 111 6.93 -22.85 9.71
CA VAL A 111 6.13 -22.79 10.93
C VAL A 111 5.76 -21.33 11.18
N ILE A 112 4.47 -21.06 11.33
CA ILE A 112 4.00 -19.74 11.69
C ILE A 112 3.81 -19.70 13.20
N ASP A 113 4.46 -18.74 13.82
CA ASP A 113 4.28 -18.42 15.23
C ASP A 113 2.90 -17.77 15.39
N TRP A 114 2.02 -18.38 16.19
CA TRP A 114 0.67 -17.86 16.42
C TRP A 114 0.68 -16.47 17.04
N GLU A 115 1.64 -16.19 17.91
CA GLU A 115 1.77 -14.89 18.55
C GLU A 115 2.08 -13.81 17.50
N ARG A 116 3.01 -14.10 16.59
CA ARG A 116 3.33 -13.19 15.48
C ARG A 116 2.18 -13.05 14.51
N TYR A 117 1.47 -14.13 14.23
CA TYR A 117 0.29 -14.08 13.37
C TYR A 117 -0.77 -13.13 13.92
N HIS A 118 -1.07 -13.25 15.22
CA HIS A 118 -2.03 -12.36 15.86
C HIS A 118 -1.55 -10.91 15.86
N HIS A 119 -0.27 -10.69 16.09
CA HIS A 119 0.32 -9.36 16.03
C HIS A 119 0.20 -8.76 14.62
N ASP A 120 0.47 -9.55 13.60
CA ASP A 120 0.38 -9.11 12.20
C ASP A 120 -1.06 -8.75 11.82
N ILE A 121 -2.01 -9.59 12.21
CA ILE A 121 -3.45 -9.31 12.01
C ILE A 121 -3.82 -7.98 12.68
N GLU A 122 -3.40 -7.80 13.92
CA GLU A 122 -3.68 -6.58 14.67
C GLU A 122 -3.08 -5.34 14.00
N THR A 123 -1.85 -5.46 13.51
CA THR A 123 -1.18 -4.37 12.80
C THR A 123 -1.98 -3.91 11.60
N ILE A 124 -2.50 -4.86 10.80
CA ILE A 124 -3.31 -4.52 9.63
C ILE A 124 -4.65 -3.91 10.05
N TYR A 125 -5.30 -4.45 11.08
CA TYR A 125 -6.55 -3.88 11.59
C TYR A 125 -6.37 -2.44 12.07
N LEU A 126 -5.28 -2.18 12.79
CA LEU A 126 -4.99 -0.83 13.27
C LEU A 126 -4.78 0.13 12.10
N PHE A 127 -4.08 -0.31 11.05
CA PHE A 127 -3.93 0.47 9.84
C PHE A 127 -5.30 0.83 9.25
N LEU A 128 -6.14 -0.17 9.04
CA LEU A 128 -7.45 0.03 8.41
C LEU A 128 -8.35 0.92 9.26
N ASN A 129 -8.38 0.71 10.57
CA ASN A 129 -9.20 1.52 11.46
C ASN A 129 -8.72 2.97 11.51
N PHE A 130 -7.40 3.16 11.53
CA PHE A 130 -6.83 4.50 11.64
C PHE A 130 -6.99 5.31 10.37
N TYR A 131 -6.72 4.71 9.21
CA TYR A 131 -6.68 5.44 7.94
C TYR A 131 -8.00 5.36 7.16
N LYS A 132 -8.56 4.17 7.03
CA LYS A 132 -9.76 3.97 6.22
C LYS A 132 -11.01 4.54 6.88
N GLU A 133 -11.13 4.38 8.19
CA GLU A 133 -12.30 4.82 8.94
C GLU A 133 -12.35 6.35 9.10
N LYS A 134 -11.19 7.01 9.15
CA LYS A 134 -11.10 8.44 9.40
C LYS A 134 -10.07 9.13 8.49
N PRO A 135 -10.14 8.92 7.16
CA PRO A 135 -9.10 9.38 6.26
C PRO A 135 -8.92 10.90 6.23
N ILE A 136 -10.01 11.65 6.28
CA ILE A 136 -9.96 13.12 6.21
C ILE A 136 -9.30 13.68 7.47
N LYS A 137 -9.73 13.21 8.64
CA LYS A 137 -9.15 13.65 9.92
C LYS A 137 -7.67 13.32 9.99
N PHE A 138 -7.28 12.15 9.50
CA PHE A 138 -5.89 11.76 9.51
C PHE A 138 -5.06 12.68 8.61
N VAL A 139 -5.51 12.94 7.40
CA VAL A 139 -4.78 13.80 6.46
C VAL A 139 -4.60 15.19 7.06
N LEU A 140 -5.64 15.77 7.66
CA LEU A 140 -5.55 17.06 8.31
C LEU A 140 -4.59 17.05 9.49
N SER A 141 -4.64 16.00 10.32
CA SER A 141 -3.74 15.90 11.47
C SER A 141 -2.29 15.70 11.06
N SER A 142 -2.03 15.19 9.86
CA SER A 142 -0.68 15.02 9.33
C SER A 142 0.02 16.34 9.06
N PHE A 143 -0.73 17.43 8.96
CA PHE A 143 -0.18 18.76 8.71
C PHE A 143 0.34 19.45 9.97
N TYR A 144 0.05 18.90 11.11
CA TYR A 144 0.41 19.49 12.40
C TYR A 144 1.36 18.57 13.17
#